data_80d1e3084c6da808be2d513c67136cb8
#
_entry.id   80d1e3084c6da808be2d513c67136cb8
#
_cell.length_a   1.000
_cell.length_b   1.000
_cell.length_c   1.000
_cell.angle_alpha   90.00
_cell.angle_beta   90.00
_cell.angle_gamma   90.00
#
_symmetry.space_group_name_H-M   'P 1'
#
loop_
_entity.id
_entity.type
_entity.pdbx_description
1 polymer ?
#
loop_
_entity_poly.entity_id
_entity_poly.type
_entity_poly.pdbx_seq_one_letter_code
_entity_poly.pdbx_strand_id
1 'polypeptide(L)'
;MIIIGEKINATRKPIAEAISAKDEEHIITTAKDQVAAGADYIDLNGGDPNPETEAANMEWLVKLVQDNVDVPLCLDSSNIKAIERGLALVKSKPIVNSITLETERLESFLPVLAEHECMVIGLCLSDDGMPRGVDDRLDRAARLIDQLMGIGKKIDEIIIDPAFLPVSAEPDSGKAVCQAIAKIREKFPEVHIGGGLSNVSFGLPKRKFINLAMVSMAISNGMDTAIVDPCTPYMVPIILAAEAICGADQWCANYISAYRDGRLG
;
A
#
# COMPACT_ATOMS: atom_id res chain seq x y z
N MET A 1 -0.55 12.32 4.50
CA MET A 1 -0.75 10.85 4.44
C MET A 1 0.46 10.16 3.84
N ILE A 2 0.63 8.85 4.03
CA ILE A 2 1.70 8.05 3.42
C ILE A 2 1.25 7.61 2.02
N ILE A 3 2.04 7.93 0.99
CA ILE A 3 1.79 7.57 -0.40
C ILE A 3 2.77 6.48 -0.82
N ILE A 4 2.27 5.28 -1.14
CA ILE A 4 3.05 4.14 -1.61
C ILE A 4 2.82 4.01 -3.11
N GLY A 5 3.89 4.21 -3.90
CA GLY A 5 3.82 4.21 -5.37
C GLY A 5 3.71 2.81 -5.95
N GLU A 6 2.59 2.48 -6.64
CA GLU A 6 2.20 1.13 -7.06
C GLU A 6 2.70 0.69 -8.45
N LYS A 7 3.54 1.48 -9.14
CA LYS A 7 3.81 1.22 -10.57
C LYS A 7 4.76 0.04 -10.83
N ILE A 8 5.69 -0.26 -9.91
CA ILE A 8 6.65 -1.37 -10.08
C ILE A 8 6.01 -2.68 -9.61
N ASN A 9 5.09 -3.18 -10.41
CA ASN A 9 4.33 -4.39 -10.10
C ASN A 9 4.27 -5.31 -11.33
N ALA A 10 4.72 -6.56 -11.18
CA ALA A 10 4.80 -7.56 -12.24
C ALA A 10 3.44 -7.96 -12.84
N THR A 11 2.32 -7.60 -12.23
CA THR A 11 0.99 -7.75 -12.85
C THR A 11 0.78 -6.77 -14.02
N ARG A 12 1.59 -5.73 -14.13
CA ARG A 12 1.60 -4.79 -15.25
C ARG A 12 2.56 -5.28 -16.32
N LYS A 13 2.03 -5.60 -17.50
CA LYS A 13 2.80 -6.20 -18.61
C LYS A 13 4.14 -5.49 -18.92
N PRO A 14 4.23 -4.14 -19.03
CA PRO A 14 5.51 -3.47 -19.29
C PRO A 14 6.54 -3.70 -18.17
N ILE A 15 6.10 -3.76 -16.91
CA ILE A 15 6.98 -4.01 -15.76
C ILE A 15 7.42 -5.48 -15.72
N ALA A 16 6.51 -6.43 -15.99
CA ALA A 16 6.87 -7.85 -16.09
C ALA A 16 7.92 -8.07 -17.18
N GLU A 17 7.77 -7.45 -18.35
CA GLU A 17 8.74 -7.51 -19.45
C GLU A 17 10.09 -6.90 -19.04
N ALA A 18 10.09 -5.75 -18.37
CA ALA A 18 11.31 -5.09 -17.86
C ALA A 18 12.03 -5.92 -16.80
N ILE A 19 11.30 -6.53 -15.85
CA ILE A 19 11.87 -7.42 -14.83
C ILE A 19 12.50 -8.66 -15.49
N SER A 20 11.81 -9.29 -16.45
CA SER A 20 12.30 -10.45 -17.17
C SER A 20 13.55 -10.15 -17.99
N ALA A 21 13.60 -8.99 -18.65
CA ALA A 21 14.73 -8.54 -19.45
C ALA A 21 15.87 -7.90 -18.62
N LYS A 22 15.66 -7.70 -17.29
CA LYS A 22 16.56 -6.93 -16.43
C LYS A 22 16.82 -5.51 -16.98
N ASP A 23 15.77 -4.87 -17.50
CA ASP A 23 15.81 -3.49 -18.00
C ASP A 23 15.84 -2.50 -16.83
N GLU A 24 17.08 -2.20 -16.40
CA GLU A 24 17.34 -1.31 -15.27
C GLU A 24 16.84 0.12 -15.54
N GLU A 25 17.00 0.63 -16.76
CA GLU A 25 16.62 2.00 -17.11
C GLU A 25 15.11 2.20 -16.96
N HIS A 26 14.30 1.26 -17.43
CA HIS A 26 12.85 1.32 -17.30
C HIS A 26 12.38 1.30 -15.84
N ILE A 27 12.96 0.44 -15.00
CA ILE A 27 12.62 0.34 -13.58
C ILE A 27 13.05 1.59 -12.81
N ILE A 28 14.30 2.05 -13.03
CA ILE A 28 14.82 3.27 -12.37
C ILE A 28 13.99 4.50 -12.74
N THR A 29 13.66 4.67 -14.03
CA THR A 29 12.83 5.79 -14.50
C THR A 29 11.45 5.73 -13.83
N THR A 30 10.84 4.54 -13.80
CA THR A 30 9.53 4.35 -13.15
C THR A 30 9.57 4.67 -11.65
N ALA A 31 10.64 4.32 -10.95
CA ALA A 31 10.81 4.64 -9.54
C ALA A 31 10.96 6.16 -9.33
N LYS A 32 11.87 6.79 -10.09
CA LYS A 32 12.13 8.23 -10.01
C LYS A 32 10.90 9.09 -10.32
N ASP A 33 10.13 8.71 -11.34
CA ASP A 33 8.88 9.40 -11.69
C ASP A 33 7.88 9.39 -10.53
N GLN A 34 7.75 8.26 -9.83
CA GLN A 34 6.85 8.14 -8.68
C GLN A 34 7.32 8.99 -7.50
N VAL A 35 8.62 9.00 -7.22
CA VAL A 35 9.21 9.85 -6.17
C VAL A 35 9.01 11.33 -6.50
N ALA A 36 9.30 11.73 -7.75
CA ALA A 36 9.08 13.10 -8.21
C ALA A 36 7.61 13.53 -8.14
N ALA A 37 6.69 12.58 -8.32
CA ALA A 37 5.26 12.81 -8.18
C ALA A 37 4.77 12.83 -6.71
N GLY A 38 5.64 12.51 -5.73
CA GLY A 38 5.33 12.61 -4.30
C GLY A 38 5.06 11.27 -3.60
N ALA A 39 5.61 10.15 -4.10
CA ALA A 39 5.62 8.90 -3.34
C ALA A 39 6.57 8.97 -2.14
N ASP A 40 6.11 8.54 -0.96
CA ASP A 40 6.90 8.38 0.26
C ASP A 40 7.60 7.01 0.32
N TYR A 41 7.01 6.01 -0.34
CA TYR A 41 7.53 4.65 -0.50
C TYR A 41 7.35 4.18 -1.94
N ILE A 42 8.23 3.27 -2.39
CA ILE A 42 8.05 2.56 -3.67
C ILE A 42 7.67 1.12 -3.40
N ASP A 43 6.50 0.70 -3.86
CA ASP A 43 6.05 -0.69 -3.82
C ASP A 43 6.76 -1.51 -4.88
N LEU A 44 7.32 -2.65 -4.48
CA LEU A 44 8.06 -3.57 -5.33
C LEU A 44 7.41 -4.93 -5.35
N ASN A 45 6.83 -5.29 -6.49
CA ASN A 45 6.30 -6.63 -6.75
C ASN A 45 7.02 -7.25 -7.93
N GLY A 46 7.83 -8.27 -7.65
CA GLY A 46 8.59 -9.04 -8.64
C GLY A 46 7.92 -10.36 -9.03
N GLY A 47 6.59 -10.47 -8.89
CA GLY A 47 5.81 -11.70 -9.00
C GLY A 47 6.16 -12.59 -10.19
N ASP A 48 6.36 -13.88 -9.92
CA ASP A 48 6.63 -14.92 -10.90
C ASP A 48 5.97 -16.22 -10.43
N PRO A 49 5.44 -17.07 -11.33
CA PRO A 49 4.89 -18.37 -10.94
C PRO A 49 5.88 -19.30 -10.21
N ASN A 50 7.19 -19.10 -10.45
CA ASN A 50 8.24 -19.83 -9.73
C ASN A 50 8.68 -19.02 -8.52
N PRO A 51 8.50 -19.55 -7.28
CA PRO A 51 8.85 -18.83 -6.05
C PRO A 51 10.34 -18.44 -5.93
N GLU A 52 11.26 -19.21 -6.48
CA GLU A 52 12.69 -18.87 -6.47
C GLU A 52 13.01 -17.72 -7.44
N THR A 53 12.35 -17.71 -8.61
CA THR A 53 12.47 -16.61 -9.58
C THR A 53 11.90 -15.31 -8.98
N GLU A 54 10.74 -15.38 -8.35
CA GLU A 54 10.14 -14.23 -7.65
C GLU A 54 11.08 -13.68 -6.58
N ALA A 55 11.65 -14.54 -5.73
CA ALA A 55 12.60 -14.14 -4.72
C ALA A 55 13.87 -13.52 -5.30
N ALA A 56 14.37 -14.03 -6.43
CA ALA A 56 15.50 -13.43 -7.15
C ALA A 56 15.13 -12.08 -7.81
N ASN A 57 13.90 -11.93 -8.28
CA ASN A 57 13.39 -10.67 -8.81
C ASN A 57 13.27 -9.62 -7.69
N MET A 58 12.75 -9.98 -6.51
CA MET A 58 12.67 -9.10 -5.36
C MET A 58 14.06 -8.61 -4.95
N GLU A 59 15.03 -9.52 -4.84
CA GLU A 59 16.43 -9.16 -4.53
C GLU A 59 16.99 -8.14 -5.53
N TRP A 60 16.78 -8.37 -6.83
CA TRP A 60 17.26 -7.47 -7.89
C TRP A 60 16.56 -6.12 -7.82
N LEU A 61 15.23 -6.07 -7.67
CA LEU A 61 14.45 -4.84 -7.57
C LEU A 61 14.88 -4.00 -6.36
N VAL A 62 15.04 -4.64 -5.19
CA VAL A 62 15.47 -3.93 -3.97
C VAL A 62 16.82 -3.28 -4.17
N LYS A 63 17.83 -4.02 -4.66
CA LYS A 63 19.17 -3.47 -4.92
C LYS A 63 19.10 -2.31 -5.90
N LEU A 64 18.42 -2.52 -7.03
CA LEU A 64 18.35 -1.53 -8.10
C LEU A 64 17.65 -0.24 -7.65
N VAL A 65 16.47 -0.36 -7.03
CA VAL A 65 15.65 0.82 -6.72
C VAL A 65 16.26 1.62 -5.57
N GLN A 66 16.67 1.00 -4.46
CA GLN A 66 17.23 1.72 -3.31
C GLN A 66 18.58 2.41 -3.60
N ASP A 67 19.29 2.00 -4.66
CA ASP A 67 20.53 2.67 -5.09
C ASP A 67 20.27 3.90 -5.97
N ASN A 68 19.00 4.10 -6.39
CA ASN A 68 18.61 5.14 -7.34
C ASN A 68 17.55 6.12 -6.84
N VAL A 69 16.92 5.86 -5.69
CA VAL A 69 15.95 6.75 -5.03
C VAL A 69 16.19 6.80 -3.52
N ASP A 70 15.87 7.93 -2.90
CA ASP A 70 16.14 8.20 -1.47
C ASP A 70 14.92 7.87 -0.57
N VAL A 71 13.84 7.27 -1.11
CA VAL A 71 12.69 6.86 -0.33
C VAL A 71 12.75 5.38 0.05
N PRO A 72 12.20 4.97 1.21
CA PRO A 72 12.14 3.56 1.60
C PRO A 72 11.23 2.74 0.69
N LEU A 73 11.31 1.42 0.81
CA LEU A 73 10.63 0.45 -0.05
C LEU A 73 9.46 -0.22 0.66
N CYS A 74 8.44 -0.57 -0.12
CA CYS A 74 7.38 -1.48 0.26
C CYS A 74 7.61 -2.80 -0.49
N LEU A 75 7.74 -3.91 0.25
CA LEU A 75 8.00 -5.24 -0.31
C LEU A 75 6.67 -5.96 -0.48
N ASP A 76 6.20 -6.09 -1.72
CA ASP A 76 4.90 -6.70 -2.03
C ASP A 76 5.09 -8.12 -2.59
N SER A 77 4.79 -9.10 -1.75
CA SER A 77 4.77 -10.51 -2.15
C SER A 77 3.93 -11.37 -1.23
N SER A 78 3.33 -12.40 -1.81
CA SER A 78 2.73 -13.51 -1.05
C SER A 78 3.75 -14.61 -0.70
N ASN A 79 4.92 -14.57 -1.32
CA ASN A 79 5.99 -15.54 -1.13
C ASN A 79 6.94 -15.09 -0.03
N ILE A 80 6.96 -15.83 1.09
CA ILE A 80 7.79 -15.50 2.23
C ILE A 80 9.29 -15.41 1.88
N LYS A 81 9.78 -16.25 0.97
CA LYS A 81 11.19 -16.21 0.52
C LYS A 81 11.54 -14.89 -0.17
N ALA A 82 10.60 -14.33 -0.93
CA ALA A 82 10.80 -13.02 -1.57
C ALA A 82 10.87 -11.91 -0.51
N ILE A 83 10.02 -11.96 0.50
CA ILE A 83 10.03 -11.02 1.62
C ILE A 83 11.33 -11.13 2.43
N GLU A 84 11.75 -12.35 2.80
CA GLU A 84 13.02 -12.58 3.52
C GLU A 84 14.24 -12.02 2.76
N ARG A 85 14.33 -12.29 1.45
CA ARG A 85 15.41 -11.75 0.62
C ARG A 85 15.38 -10.23 0.53
N GLY A 86 14.19 -9.66 0.41
CA GLY A 86 14.02 -8.21 0.41
C GLY A 86 14.44 -7.58 1.74
N LEU A 87 13.93 -8.11 2.86
CA LEU A 87 14.25 -7.63 4.21
C LEU A 87 15.74 -7.69 4.54
N ALA A 88 16.45 -8.72 4.06
CA ALA A 88 17.90 -8.86 4.26
C ALA A 88 18.73 -7.79 3.54
N LEU A 89 18.15 -7.04 2.60
CA LEU A 89 18.88 -6.12 1.71
C LEU A 89 18.50 -4.65 1.87
N VAL A 90 17.32 -4.37 2.42
CA VAL A 90 16.83 -2.98 2.55
C VAL A 90 17.73 -2.15 3.45
N LYS A 91 18.00 -0.90 3.05
CA LYS A 91 18.85 0.05 3.78
C LYS A 91 18.08 0.91 4.78
N SER A 92 16.78 1.05 4.58
CA SER A 92 15.88 1.84 5.42
C SER A 92 14.70 0.99 5.84
N LYS A 93 14.02 1.37 6.93
CA LYS A 93 12.85 0.64 7.45
C LYS A 93 11.79 0.49 6.37
N PRO A 94 11.51 -0.76 5.91
CA PRO A 94 10.55 -1.00 4.84
C PRO A 94 9.13 -1.12 5.36
N ILE A 95 8.17 -1.17 4.43
CA ILE A 95 6.84 -1.73 4.64
C ILE A 95 6.83 -3.15 4.06
N VAL A 96 6.19 -4.12 4.74
CA VAL A 96 5.88 -5.44 4.19
C VAL A 96 4.41 -5.48 3.78
N ASN A 97 4.14 -5.79 2.52
CA ASN A 97 2.83 -5.87 1.89
C ASN A 97 2.60 -7.32 1.40
N SER A 98 1.79 -8.16 2.04
CA SER A 98 1.02 -7.99 3.24
C SER A 98 0.90 -9.31 4.02
N ILE A 99 0.60 -9.21 5.30
CA ILE A 99 0.11 -10.34 6.07
C ILE A 99 -1.41 -10.39 6.03
N THR A 100 -1.99 -11.59 6.10
CA THR A 100 -3.43 -11.82 6.16
C THR A 100 -3.77 -12.72 7.36
N LEU A 101 -5.07 -12.93 7.62
CA LEU A 101 -5.52 -13.92 8.63
C LEU A 101 -5.66 -15.35 8.08
N GLU A 102 -5.14 -15.62 6.88
CA GLU A 102 -5.02 -16.98 6.37
C GLU A 102 -4.00 -17.74 7.22
N THR A 103 -4.35 -18.95 7.66
CA THR A 103 -3.55 -19.75 8.60
C THR A 103 -2.12 -19.93 8.11
N GLU A 104 -1.94 -20.37 6.87
CA GLU A 104 -0.61 -20.58 6.25
C GLU A 104 0.22 -19.29 6.20
N ARG A 105 -0.45 -18.16 5.94
CA ARG A 105 0.19 -16.85 5.88
C ARG A 105 0.66 -16.39 7.27
N LEU A 106 -0.18 -16.56 8.29
CA LEU A 106 0.20 -16.23 9.67
C LEU A 106 1.39 -17.07 10.13
N GLU A 107 1.33 -18.39 9.93
CA GLU A 107 2.40 -19.30 10.34
C GLU A 107 3.74 -19.00 9.68
N SER A 108 3.74 -18.61 8.40
CA SER A 108 4.97 -18.33 7.66
C SER A 108 5.50 -16.91 7.87
N PHE A 109 4.64 -15.90 8.01
CA PHE A 109 5.07 -14.49 8.05
C PHE A 109 5.38 -13.98 9.46
N LEU A 110 4.58 -14.37 10.49
CA LEU A 110 4.77 -13.83 11.84
C LEU A 110 6.19 -14.04 12.39
N PRO A 111 6.84 -15.21 12.24
CA PRO A 111 8.21 -15.40 12.73
C PRO A 111 9.21 -14.44 12.06
N VAL A 112 9.10 -14.27 10.73
CA VAL A 112 9.99 -13.37 9.97
C VAL A 112 9.76 -11.92 10.36
N LEU A 113 8.49 -11.50 10.48
CA LEU A 113 8.15 -10.13 10.88
C LEU A 113 8.63 -9.80 12.30
N ALA A 114 8.65 -10.77 13.21
CA ALA A 114 9.14 -10.59 14.59
C ALA A 114 10.65 -10.28 14.64
N GLU A 115 11.43 -10.79 13.69
CA GLU A 115 12.90 -10.64 13.66
C GLU A 115 13.38 -9.37 12.94
N HIS A 116 12.47 -8.65 12.24
CA HIS A 116 12.86 -7.50 11.40
C HIS A 116 12.15 -6.22 11.82
N GLU A 117 12.87 -5.10 11.80
CA GLU A 117 12.27 -3.76 11.95
C GLU A 117 11.60 -3.33 10.65
N CYS A 118 10.28 -3.40 10.58
CA CYS A 118 9.47 -3.01 9.42
C CYS A 118 8.09 -2.53 9.85
N MET A 119 7.45 -1.70 9.04
CA MET A 119 5.99 -1.53 9.07
C MET A 119 5.34 -2.69 8.35
N VAL A 120 4.08 -3.00 8.69
CA VAL A 120 3.39 -4.16 8.14
C VAL A 120 1.97 -3.78 7.71
N ILE A 121 1.63 -4.08 6.47
CA ILE A 121 0.23 -4.02 5.99
C ILE A 121 -0.46 -5.32 6.37
N GLY A 122 -1.50 -5.20 7.20
CA GLY A 122 -2.44 -6.28 7.52
C GLY A 122 -3.67 -6.18 6.62
N LEU A 123 -3.76 -7.05 5.63
CA LEU A 123 -4.92 -7.11 4.74
C LEU A 123 -6.04 -7.94 5.39
N CYS A 124 -7.25 -7.37 5.44
CA CYS A 124 -8.44 -8.01 6.02
C CYS A 124 -8.96 -9.19 5.17
N LEU A 125 -8.10 -10.14 4.85
CA LEU A 125 -8.38 -11.41 4.17
C LEU A 125 -8.16 -12.55 5.17
N SER A 126 -8.95 -13.63 5.07
CA SER A 126 -8.80 -14.83 5.90
C SER A 126 -9.09 -16.09 5.09
N ASP A 127 -9.00 -17.27 5.73
CA ASP A 127 -9.37 -18.54 5.10
C ASP A 127 -10.84 -18.56 4.60
N ASP A 128 -11.72 -17.72 5.17
CA ASP A 128 -13.09 -17.52 4.70
C ASP A 128 -13.19 -16.62 3.43
N GLY A 129 -12.07 -16.16 2.89
CA GLY A 129 -11.98 -15.26 1.74
C GLY A 129 -12.09 -13.78 2.11
N MET A 130 -12.53 -12.94 1.15
CA MET A 130 -12.64 -11.49 1.32
C MET A 130 -13.67 -11.11 2.37
N PRO A 131 -13.49 -9.97 3.09
CA PRO A 131 -14.38 -9.55 4.17
C PRO A 131 -15.77 -9.16 3.65
N ARG A 132 -16.79 -9.46 4.44
CA ARG A 132 -18.20 -9.17 4.12
C ARG A 132 -18.73 -8.03 4.99
N GLY A 133 -19.03 -6.90 4.35
CA GLY A 133 -19.59 -5.74 5.05
C GLY A 133 -18.58 -5.05 5.99
N VAL A 134 -19.12 -4.25 6.89
CA VAL A 134 -18.33 -3.35 7.76
C VAL A 134 -17.81 -4.06 9.01
N ASP A 135 -18.66 -4.84 9.67
CA ASP A 135 -18.33 -5.43 10.97
C ASP A 135 -17.29 -6.57 10.85
N ASP A 136 -17.33 -7.33 9.75
CA ASP A 136 -16.32 -8.35 9.45
C ASP A 136 -14.95 -7.71 9.18
N ARG A 137 -14.90 -6.56 8.48
CA ARG A 137 -13.66 -5.79 8.32
C ARG A 137 -13.08 -5.31 9.64
N LEU A 138 -13.95 -4.81 10.52
CA LEU A 138 -13.53 -4.35 11.86
C LEU A 138 -13.02 -5.50 12.74
N ASP A 139 -13.68 -6.66 12.72
CA ASP A 139 -13.22 -7.84 13.44
C ASP A 139 -11.85 -8.32 12.95
N ARG A 140 -11.70 -8.46 11.63
CA ARG A 140 -10.43 -8.87 11.03
C ARG A 140 -9.31 -7.86 11.29
N ALA A 141 -9.59 -6.57 11.23
CA ALA A 141 -8.64 -5.52 11.59
C ALA A 141 -8.16 -5.69 13.04
N ALA A 142 -9.09 -5.90 13.99
CA ALA A 142 -8.75 -6.11 15.39
C ALA A 142 -7.86 -7.35 15.58
N ARG A 143 -8.20 -8.46 14.94
CA ARG A 143 -7.40 -9.71 15.00
C ARG A 143 -6.01 -9.54 14.40
N LEU A 144 -5.86 -8.83 13.26
CA LEU A 144 -4.56 -8.53 12.65
C LEU A 144 -3.70 -7.66 13.58
N ILE A 145 -4.29 -6.63 14.19
CA ILE A 145 -3.59 -5.78 15.17
C ILE A 145 -3.11 -6.63 16.34
N ASP A 146 -3.97 -7.47 16.92
CA ASP A 146 -3.61 -8.34 18.03
C ASP A 146 -2.47 -9.31 17.68
N GLN A 147 -2.48 -9.92 16.47
CA GLN A 147 -1.41 -10.80 16.01
C GLN A 147 -0.08 -10.05 15.87
N LEU A 148 -0.10 -8.87 15.25
CA LEU A 148 1.12 -8.08 15.02
C LEU A 148 1.69 -7.48 16.31
N MET A 149 0.84 -6.99 17.21
CA MET A 149 1.27 -6.55 18.53
C MET A 149 1.80 -7.71 19.37
N GLY A 150 1.24 -8.92 19.22
CA GLY A 150 1.68 -10.14 19.88
C GLY A 150 3.12 -10.54 19.55
N ILE A 151 3.63 -10.17 18.38
CA ILE A 151 5.03 -10.38 17.98
C ILE A 151 5.93 -9.14 18.22
N GLY A 152 5.43 -8.13 18.95
CA GLY A 152 6.20 -6.96 19.35
C GLY A 152 6.17 -5.77 18.38
N LYS A 153 5.31 -5.79 17.34
CA LYS A 153 5.10 -4.58 16.50
C LYS A 153 4.39 -3.51 17.32
N LYS A 154 4.81 -2.26 17.12
CA LYS A 154 4.13 -1.11 17.70
C LYS A 154 2.88 -0.77 16.88
N ILE A 155 1.91 -0.14 17.52
CA ILE A 155 0.63 0.20 16.88
C ILE A 155 0.83 1.12 15.66
N ASP A 156 1.79 2.05 15.70
CA ASP A 156 2.18 2.96 14.63
C ASP A 156 3.05 2.33 13.53
N GLU A 157 3.39 1.03 13.67
CA GLU A 157 4.06 0.25 12.63
C GLU A 157 3.06 -0.62 11.84
N ILE A 158 1.78 -0.59 12.22
CA ILE A 158 0.72 -1.41 11.62
C ILE A 158 -0.14 -0.55 10.70
N ILE A 159 -0.32 -1.02 9.47
CA ILE A 159 -1.20 -0.43 8.47
C ILE A 159 -2.32 -1.44 8.20
N ILE A 160 -3.57 -1.11 8.46
CA ILE A 160 -4.70 -1.98 8.16
C ILE A 160 -5.26 -1.66 6.78
N ASP A 161 -5.22 -2.65 5.88
CA ASP A 161 -5.96 -2.62 4.62
C ASP A 161 -7.33 -3.28 4.81
N PRO A 162 -8.42 -2.48 4.83
CA PRO A 162 -9.78 -3.00 5.01
C PRO A 162 -10.31 -3.75 3.78
N ALA A 163 -9.50 -4.04 2.79
CA ALA A 163 -9.79 -4.65 1.50
C ALA A 163 -10.68 -3.78 0.60
N PHE A 164 -10.03 -3.02 -0.29
CA PHE A 164 -10.73 -2.27 -1.35
C PHE A 164 -11.16 -3.23 -2.46
N LEU A 165 -12.46 -3.51 -2.53
CA LEU A 165 -13.04 -4.42 -3.52
C LEU A 165 -13.62 -3.66 -4.71
N PRO A 166 -13.62 -4.28 -5.92
CA PRO A 166 -14.17 -3.65 -7.12
C PRO A 166 -15.67 -3.33 -6.99
N VAL A 167 -16.05 -2.07 -7.17
CA VAL A 167 -17.47 -1.67 -7.19
C VAL A 167 -18.24 -2.26 -8.39
N SER A 168 -17.52 -2.76 -9.40
CA SER A 168 -18.09 -3.52 -10.52
C SER A 168 -18.57 -4.91 -10.13
N ALA A 169 -17.99 -5.51 -9.08
CA ALA A 169 -18.37 -6.83 -8.55
C ALA A 169 -19.28 -6.71 -7.34
N GLU A 170 -19.05 -5.73 -6.47
CA GLU A 170 -19.82 -5.47 -5.25
C GLU A 170 -20.23 -3.99 -5.20
N PRO A 171 -21.43 -3.61 -5.63
CA PRO A 171 -21.86 -2.20 -5.74
C PRO A 171 -21.73 -1.37 -4.46
N ASP A 172 -21.90 -1.98 -3.28
CA ASP A 172 -21.81 -1.30 -1.99
C ASP A 172 -20.40 -1.31 -1.38
N SER A 173 -19.41 -1.94 -2.04
CA SER A 173 -18.06 -2.13 -1.48
C SER A 173 -17.36 -0.80 -1.17
N GLY A 174 -17.49 0.21 -2.03
CA GLY A 174 -16.91 1.54 -1.80
C GLY A 174 -17.46 2.22 -0.55
N LYS A 175 -18.78 2.11 -0.31
CA LYS A 175 -19.42 2.63 0.90
C LYS A 175 -19.01 1.82 2.13
N ALA A 176 -19.01 0.49 2.01
CA ALA A 176 -18.68 -0.40 3.11
C ALA A 176 -17.22 -0.19 3.59
N VAL A 177 -16.26 -0.04 2.68
CA VAL A 177 -14.86 0.20 3.04
C VAL A 177 -14.68 1.56 3.73
N CYS A 178 -15.36 2.63 3.27
CA CYS A 178 -15.33 3.94 3.95
C CYS A 178 -15.87 3.85 5.38
N GLN A 179 -16.99 3.16 5.57
CA GLN A 179 -17.57 2.96 6.91
C GLN A 179 -16.67 2.11 7.81
N ALA A 180 -15.99 1.10 7.25
CA ALA A 180 -15.03 0.30 7.98
C ALA A 180 -13.80 1.14 8.42
N ILE A 181 -13.27 1.97 7.53
CA ILE A 181 -12.18 2.92 7.84
C ILE A 181 -12.57 3.79 9.05
N ALA A 182 -13.77 4.39 9.03
CA ALA A 182 -14.24 5.22 10.14
C ALA A 182 -14.31 4.45 11.47
N LYS A 183 -14.87 3.23 11.47
CA LYS A 183 -14.95 2.39 12.67
C LYS A 183 -13.59 1.90 13.16
N ILE A 184 -12.67 1.56 12.26
CA ILE A 184 -11.30 1.17 12.62
C ILE A 184 -10.58 2.36 13.25
N ARG A 185 -10.67 3.55 12.66
CA ARG A 185 -10.08 4.79 13.19
C ARG A 185 -10.63 5.15 14.57
N GLU A 186 -11.94 5.01 14.78
CA GLU A 186 -12.57 5.26 16.08
C GLU A 186 -12.04 4.29 17.15
N LYS A 187 -11.90 3.00 16.82
CA LYS A 187 -11.49 1.96 17.77
C LYS A 187 -9.96 1.92 17.99
N PHE A 188 -9.19 2.21 16.98
CA PHE A 188 -7.72 2.15 16.96
C PHE A 188 -7.14 3.47 16.39
N PRO A 189 -7.15 4.56 17.16
CA PRO A 189 -6.80 5.88 16.64
C PRO A 189 -5.35 6.03 16.18
N GLU A 190 -4.43 5.18 16.67
CA GLU A 190 -2.99 5.26 16.38
C GLU A 190 -2.54 4.33 15.24
N VAL A 191 -3.41 3.39 14.80
CA VAL A 191 -3.07 2.50 13.67
C VAL A 191 -3.14 3.27 12.35
N HIS A 192 -2.26 2.96 11.42
CA HIS A 192 -2.41 3.45 10.05
C HIS A 192 -3.49 2.67 9.31
N ILE A 193 -4.24 3.35 8.44
CA ILE A 193 -5.33 2.73 7.67
C ILE A 193 -5.16 3.07 6.20
N GLY A 194 -5.08 2.05 5.36
CA GLY A 194 -4.95 2.21 3.91
C GLY A 194 -4.53 0.93 3.23
N GLY A 195 -4.41 0.95 1.91
CA GLY A 195 -4.04 -0.22 1.12
C GLY A 195 -4.22 -0.01 -0.36
N GLY A 196 -4.49 -1.07 -1.11
CA GLY A 196 -4.61 -1.10 -2.56
C GLY A 196 -5.85 -0.38 -3.10
N LEU A 197 -5.92 0.94 -2.93
CA LEU A 197 -7.08 1.77 -3.28
C LEU A 197 -7.53 1.59 -4.74
N SER A 198 -6.58 1.43 -5.66
CA SER A 198 -6.85 1.26 -7.09
C SER A 198 -7.72 0.04 -7.44
N ASN A 199 -7.86 -0.92 -6.53
CA ASN A 199 -8.71 -2.09 -6.72
C ASN A 199 -10.20 -1.73 -6.83
N VAL A 200 -10.64 -0.63 -6.19
CA VAL A 200 -12.04 -0.17 -6.23
C VAL A 200 -12.59 0.00 -7.64
N SER A 201 -11.74 0.36 -8.59
CA SER A 201 -12.09 0.64 -9.98
C SER A 201 -11.78 -0.51 -10.95
N PHE A 202 -11.37 -1.67 -10.47
CA PHE A 202 -11.00 -2.79 -11.34
C PHE A 202 -12.14 -3.19 -12.28
N GLY A 203 -11.80 -3.43 -13.56
CA GLY A 203 -12.77 -3.77 -14.60
C GLY A 203 -13.56 -2.60 -15.18
N LEU A 204 -13.38 -1.37 -14.68
CA LEU A 204 -14.13 -0.20 -15.15
C LEU A 204 -13.32 0.69 -16.10
N PRO A 205 -13.97 1.38 -17.05
CA PRO A 205 -13.31 2.37 -17.91
C PRO A 205 -12.97 3.64 -17.12
N LYS A 206 -11.94 4.40 -17.58
CA LYS A 206 -11.56 5.69 -17.00
C LYS A 206 -11.33 5.63 -15.47
N ARG A 207 -10.68 4.57 -15.00
CA ARG A 207 -10.43 4.22 -13.61
C ARG A 207 -9.99 5.41 -12.73
N LYS A 208 -9.21 6.34 -13.29
CA LYS A 208 -8.69 7.51 -12.57
C LYS A 208 -9.78 8.31 -11.85
N PHE A 209 -10.95 8.49 -12.44
CA PHE A 209 -12.03 9.29 -11.82
C PHE A 209 -12.59 8.61 -10.58
N ILE A 210 -12.74 7.29 -10.63
CA ILE A 210 -13.21 6.50 -9.49
C ILE A 210 -12.14 6.50 -8.39
N ASN A 211 -10.85 6.33 -8.75
CA ASN A 211 -9.76 6.36 -7.78
C ASN A 211 -9.65 7.74 -7.09
N LEU A 212 -9.77 8.84 -7.84
CA LEU A 212 -9.76 10.20 -7.28
C LEU A 212 -10.94 10.45 -6.34
N ALA A 213 -12.13 9.99 -6.70
CA ALA A 213 -13.29 10.09 -5.81
C ALA A 213 -13.09 9.23 -4.54
N MET A 214 -12.62 7.99 -4.72
CA MET A 214 -12.43 7.05 -3.62
C MET A 214 -11.37 7.54 -2.62
N VAL A 215 -10.25 8.10 -3.09
CA VAL A 215 -9.21 8.60 -2.19
C VAL A 215 -9.73 9.73 -1.30
N SER A 216 -10.51 10.66 -1.85
CA SER A 216 -11.13 11.75 -1.09
C SER A 216 -12.12 11.23 -0.04
N MET A 217 -12.96 10.27 -0.43
CA MET A 217 -13.92 9.63 0.47
C MET A 217 -13.22 8.86 1.59
N ALA A 218 -12.18 8.11 1.28
CA ALA A 218 -11.43 7.33 2.27
C ALA A 218 -10.68 8.23 3.26
N ILE A 219 -10.03 9.31 2.80
CA ILE A 219 -9.38 10.31 3.67
C ILE A 219 -10.40 10.95 4.61
N SER A 220 -11.59 11.31 4.13
CA SER A 220 -12.64 11.90 4.97
C SER A 220 -13.16 10.96 6.07
N ASN A 221 -12.92 9.66 5.93
CA ASN A 221 -13.25 8.65 6.93
C ASN A 221 -12.05 8.23 7.81
N GLY A 222 -10.88 8.85 7.63
CA GLY A 222 -9.71 8.62 8.48
C GLY A 222 -8.60 7.75 7.89
N MET A 223 -8.62 7.49 6.56
CA MET A 223 -7.50 6.88 5.86
C MET A 223 -6.30 7.82 5.86
N ASP A 224 -5.11 7.30 6.12
CA ASP A 224 -3.84 8.05 6.16
C ASP A 224 -2.70 7.39 5.38
N THR A 225 -2.97 6.29 4.69
CA THR A 225 -2.02 5.56 3.84
C THR A 225 -2.71 5.11 2.55
N ALA A 226 -2.05 5.18 1.40
CA ALA A 226 -2.61 4.65 0.16
C ALA A 226 -1.54 4.07 -0.76
N ILE A 227 -1.81 2.88 -1.30
CA ILE A 227 -1.09 2.30 -2.44
C ILE A 227 -1.80 2.78 -3.70
N VAL A 228 -1.17 3.70 -4.40
CA VAL A 228 -1.74 4.38 -5.58
C VAL A 228 -0.64 4.72 -6.60
N ASP A 229 -1.03 5.05 -7.82
CA ASP A 229 -0.12 5.65 -8.82
C ASP A 229 -0.06 7.19 -8.62
N PRO A 230 0.99 7.75 -8.00
CA PRO A 230 1.12 9.17 -7.76
C PRO A 230 1.27 9.97 -9.06
N CYS A 231 1.71 9.32 -10.16
CA CYS A 231 1.82 9.94 -11.48
C CYS A 231 0.46 10.09 -12.17
N THR A 232 -0.62 9.52 -11.62
CA THR A 232 -1.96 9.76 -12.15
C THR A 232 -2.32 11.23 -12.02
N PRO A 233 -2.70 11.92 -13.11
CA PRO A 233 -3.04 13.34 -13.07
C PRO A 233 -4.05 13.66 -11.97
N TYR A 234 -3.72 14.65 -11.13
CA TYR A 234 -4.48 15.14 -9.98
C TYR A 234 -4.51 14.20 -8.75
N MET A 235 -3.85 13.04 -8.73
CA MET A 235 -3.87 12.16 -7.56
C MET A 235 -3.31 12.87 -6.33
N VAL A 236 -2.08 13.34 -6.37
CA VAL A 236 -1.45 14.03 -5.23
C VAL A 236 -2.14 15.37 -4.90
N PRO A 237 -2.49 16.24 -5.88
CA PRO A 237 -3.28 17.42 -5.59
C PRO A 237 -4.62 17.15 -4.87
N ILE A 238 -5.34 16.10 -5.24
CA ILE A 238 -6.60 15.73 -4.58
C ILE A 238 -6.37 15.18 -3.17
N ILE A 239 -5.32 14.40 -2.96
CA ILE A 239 -4.92 13.93 -1.61
C ILE A 239 -4.67 15.15 -0.70
N LEU A 240 -3.83 16.08 -1.12
CA LEU A 240 -3.52 17.28 -0.35
C LEU A 240 -4.75 18.15 -0.07
N ALA A 241 -5.63 18.28 -1.06
CA ALA A 241 -6.90 19.03 -0.89
C ALA A 241 -7.84 18.32 0.11
N ALA A 242 -7.94 17.00 0.05
CA ALA A 242 -8.77 16.22 0.97
C ALA A 242 -8.24 16.32 2.41
N GLU A 243 -6.92 16.21 2.62
CA GLU A 243 -6.30 16.39 3.94
C GLU A 243 -6.56 17.79 4.51
N ALA A 244 -6.45 18.83 3.69
CA ALA A 244 -6.75 20.20 4.09
C ALA A 244 -8.22 20.38 4.52
N ILE A 245 -9.17 19.80 3.75
CA ILE A 245 -10.60 19.88 4.04
C ILE A 245 -10.96 19.10 5.31
N CYS A 246 -10.30 17.95 5.55
CA CYS A 246 -10.56 17.08 6.70
C CYS A 246 -9.82 17.52 7.98
N GLY A 247 -9.03 18.60 7.93
CA GLY A 247 -8.28 19.14 9.08
C GLY A 247 -7.03 18.34 9.43
N ALA A 248 -6.61 17.38 8.60
CA ALA A 248 -5.36 16.65 8.76
C ALA A 248 -4.13 17.51 8.41
N ASP A 249 -4.29 18.48 7.50
CA ASP A 249 -3.28 19.48 7.16
C ASP A 249 -3.58 20.80 7.92
N GLN A 250 -2.89 20.98 9.06
CA GLN A 250 -3.09 22.16 9.89
C GLN A 250 -2.76 23.46 9.13
N TRP A 251 -3.71 24.37 9.10
CA TRP A 251 -3.58 25.67 8.42
C TRP A 251 -3.31 25.55 6.91
N CYS A 252 -3.65 24.41 6.30
CA CYS A 252 -3.37 24.10 4.88
C CYS A 252 -1.90 24.25 4.50
N ALA A 253 -0.98 23.98 5.44
CA ALA A 253 0.44 24.25 5.27
C ALA A 253 1.06 23.42 4.14
N ASN A 254 0.74 22.13 4.07
CA ASN A 254 1.22 21.24 3.03
C ASN A 254 0.62 21.59 1.65
N TYR A 255 -0.68 21.92 1.62
CA TYR A 255 -1.36 22.34 0.40
C TYR A 255 -0.75 23.63 -0.18
N ILE A 256 -0.51 24.63 0.69
CA ILE A 256 0.10 25.92 0.29
C ILE A 256 1.56 25.71 -0.17
N SER A 257 2.33 24.86 0.53
CA SER A 257 3.69 24.50 0.10
C SER A 257 3.68 23.83 -1.27
N ALA A 258 2.82 22.86 -1.49
CA ALA A 258 2.68 22.18 -2.76
C ALA A 258 2.33 23.13 -3.92
N TYR A 259 1.50 24.16 -3.65
CA TYR A 259 1.21 25.21 -4.65
C TYR A 259 2.48 26.02 -4.99
N ARG A 260 3.24 26.43 -3.98
CA ARG A 260 4.50 27.20 -4.19
C ARG A 260 5.56 26.41 -4.95
N ASP A 261 5.58 25.09 -4.72
CA ASP A 261 6.50 24.17 -5.38
C ASP A 261 6.01 23.74 -6.79
N GLY A 262 4.85 24.25 -7.25
CA GLY A 262 4.27 23.90 -8.56
C GLY A 262 3.71 22.46 -8.63
N ARG A 263 3.47 21.80 -7.49
CA ARG A 263 3.00 20.40 -7.43
C ARG A 263 1.47 20.24 -7.53
N LEU A 264 0.72 21.35 -7.62
CA LEU A 264 -0.75 21.28 -7.78
C LEU A 264 -1.21 21.35 -9.25
N GLY A 265 -0.29 21.50 -10.21
CA GLY A 265 -0.59 21.59 -11.64
C GLY A 265 -0.50 22.99 -12.19
#